data_8db4869524adaa978e9cb513cb3373e7
#
_entry.id   8db4869524adaa978e9cb513cb3373e7
#
_cell.length_a   1.000
_cell.length_b   1.000
_cell.length_c   1.000
_cell.angle_alpha   90.00
_cell.angle_beta   90.00
_cell.angle_gamma   90.00
#
_symmetry.space_group_name_H-M   'P 1'
#
loop_
_entity.id
_entity.type
_entity.pdbx_description
1 polymer ?
#
loop_
_entity_poly.entity_id
_entity_poly.type
_entity_poly.pdbx_seq_one_letter_code
_entity_poly.pdbx_strand_id
1 'polypeptide(L)'
;MFCQDFVIEDGKKNMRKEDSIQTIKGIGEKTAESFARLGIFTIDDLLHTYPRNYLSYEEPVCIRDAAVGERHAIRAMITSYVTVKQVRSLKLTILTVSDGDMTMHMTWFNQPFLRNVFHKGDSYIFVGTAKVKNGMRVMEQAEYYKLPVYAGMQQEMQPVYPLTSGLSNKTFQKAIMATRELICQMDDYVPEEVRAEHSLMELSEAYENIHFPMNQAVLKNAIRRLAFDEFYQFLYDMASMKKTTQLQENLHKIVQGKAVADYISNLPFPLTKGQQQAIEDILADMGGDGVMNRLIQGDVGSGKTVVAAAALLACAKAGYQGALMAPTEVLARQHYEELAEQFAQYDIRTACLVGSTPLKEKRRIYEAIQQGEVDIVIGTHALLEDKVEFKDLALVVTDEQHRFGVNQRKKLSDKGYGVHTLVMSATPIPRTLAIILYADMDISIIKELPKGRKPIKNCVVGTNYRQTAYQFIAGQIAEQSQVYVVCPMVEESETLSLIHISEP
;
A
#
# COMPACT_ATOMS: atom_id res chain seq x y z
N MET A 1 25.76 21.53 -13.60
CA MET A 1 26.39 22.45 -14.58
C MET A 1 25.44 22.81 -15.73
N PHE A 2 24.10 22.75 -15.52
CA PHE A 2 23.08 22.99 -16.56
C PHE A 2 22.09 24.13 -16.26
N CYS A 3 22.20 24.78 -15.09
CA CYS A 3 21.31 25.90 -14.71
C CYS A 3 21.88 27.31 -15.00
N GLN A 4 22.99 27.45 -15.74
CA GLN A 4 23.69 28.74 -15.85
C GLN A 4 23.37 29.61 -17.08
N ASP A 5 22.53 29.21 -18.02
CA ASP A 5 22.31 29.96 -19.27
C ASP A 5 20.85 30.36 -19.53
N PHE A 6 20.10 30.82 -18.52
CA PHE A 6 18.83 31.49 -18.79
C PHE A 6 18.87 32.95 -18.36
N VAL A 7 18.98 33.84 -19.36
CA VAL A 7 18.85 35.29 -19.21
C VAL A 7 17.42 35.62 -18.76
N ILE A 8 17.32 36.28 -17.61
CA ILE A 8 16.06 36.78 -17.03
C ILE A 8 15.54 37.89 -17.93
N GLU A 9 14.46 37.67 -18.68
CA GLU A 9 13.65 38.74 -19.26
C GLU A 9 12.72 39.34 -18.20
N ASP A 10 12.91 40.63 -17.94
CA ASP A 10 12.12 41.46 -17.05
C ASP A 10 10.62 41.36 -17.32
N GLY A 11 9.82 41.00 -16.30
CA GLY A 11 8.36 41.12 -16.33
C GLY A 11 7.54 39.90 -15.90
N LYS A 12 8.16 38.76 -15.54
CA LYS A 12 7.44 37.60 -15.03
C LYS A 12 7.17 37.71 -13.53
N LYS A 13 5.89 37.67 -13.16
CA LYS A 13 5.45 37.47 -11.77
C LYS A 13 6.16 36.20 -11.26
N ASN A 14 6.95 36.30 -10.18
CA ASN A 14 7.57 35.11 -9.56
C ASN A 14 6.47 34.12 -9.17
N MET A 15 6.38 33.01 -9.90
CA MET A 15 5.52 31.88 -9.54
C MET A 15 6.05 31.23 -8.26
N ARG A 16 5.13 30.77 -7.39
CA ARG A 16 5.45 30.02 -6.17
C ARG A 16 4.79 28.65 -6.24
N LYS A 17 5.30 27.70 -5.49
CA LYS A 17 4.77 26.32 -5.45
C LYS A 17 3.30 26.30 -5.01
N GLU A 18 2.92 27.15 -4.06
CA GLU A 18 1.57 27.24 -3.51
C GLU A 18 0.57 27.95 -4.43
N ASP A 19 1.04 28.59 -5.50
CA ASP A 19 0.17 29.29 -6.42
C ASP A 19 -0.75 28.30 -7.16
N SER A 20 -1.97 28.78 -7.48
CA SER A 20 -2.92 27.99 -8.28
C SER A 20 -2.33 27.65 -9.64
N ILE A 21 -2.62 26.44 -10.14
CA ILE A 21 -2.22 25.98 -11.48
C ILE A 21 -2.68 26.93 -12.62
N GLN A 22 -3.72 27.74 -12.38
CA GLN A 22 -4.22 28.74 -13.33
C GLN A 22 -3.25 29.90 -13.58
N THR A 23 -2.25 30.09 -12.72
CA THR A 23 -1.19 31.09 -12.92
C THR A 23 -0.26 30.74 -14.09
N ILE A 24 -0.23 29.46 -14.47
CA ILE A 24 0.58 28.98 -15.58
C ILE A 24 -0.03 29.46 -16.91
N LYS A 25 0.75 30.16 -17.73
CA LYS A 25 0.32 30.67 -19.03
C LYS A 25 -0.21 29.53 -19.93
N GLY A 26 -1.45 29.66 -20.35
CA GLY A 26 -2.13 28.68 -21.21
C GLY A 26 -3.02 27.67 -20.48
N ILE A 27 -3.12 27.78 -19.16
CA ILE A 27 -4.10 27.01 -18.35
C ILE A 27 -5.25 27.94 -18.00
N GLY A 28 -6.36 27.83 -18.78
CA GLY A 28 -7.62 28.48 -18.48
C GLY A 28 -8.50 27.62 -17.55
N GLU A 29 -9.63 28.18 -17.13
CA GLU A 29 -10.56 27.58 -16.17
C GLU A 29 -10.94 26.12 -16.51
N LYS A 30 -11.34 25.84 -17.76
CA LYS A 30 -11.67 24.47 -18.22
C LYS A 30 -10.52 23.49 -18.13
N THR A 31 -9.29 23.96 -18.38
CA THR A 31 -8.10 23.12 -18.29
C THR A 31 -7.75 22.86 -16.80
N ALA A 32 -7.89 23.88 -15.96
CA ALA A 32 -7.69 23.75 -14.52
C ALA A 32 -8.71 22.78 -13.89
N GLU A 33 -9.99 22.80 -14.32
CA GLU A 33 -10.97 21.80 -13.90
C GLU A 33 -10.55 20.36 -14.26
N SER A 34 -9.89 20.19 -15.43
CA SER A 34 -9.39 18.87 -15.83
C SER A 34 -8.21 18.42 -14.98
N PHE A 35 -7.33 19.32 -14.56
CA PHE A 35 -6.28 19.05 -13.58
C PHE A 35 -6.86 18.76 -12.18
N ALA A 36 -7.86 19.52 -11.75
CA ALA A 36 -8.53 19.32 -10.46
C ALA A 36 -9.15 17.91 -10.32
N ARG A 37 -9.64 17.30 -11.42
CA ARG A 37 -10.11 15.89 -11.41
C ARG A 37 -8.99 14.88 -11.15
N LEU A 38 -7.72 15.27 -11.31
CA LEU A 38 -6.55 14.47 -10.95
C LEU A 38 -6.02 14.83 -9.55
N GLY A 39 -6.70 15.73 -8.82
CA GLY A 39 -6.24 16.22 -7.51
C GLY A 39 -5.17 17.30 -7.61
N ILE A 40 -4.97 17.91 -8.79
CA ILE A 40 -3.93 18.91 -9.04
C ILE A 40 -4.57 20.30 -9.01
N PHE A 41 -4.32 21.07 -7.96
CA PHE A 41 -4.85 22.41 -7.73
C PHE A 41 -3.77 23.49 -7.75
N THR A 42 -2.57 23.13 -7.27
CA THR A 42 -1.42 24.01 -7.13
C THR A 42 -0.28 23.60 -8.06
N ILE A 43 0.72 24.46 -8.18
CA ILE A 43 1.96 24.13 -8.90
C ILE A 43 2.72 23.03 -8.17
N ASP A 44 2.66 22.98 -6.84
CA ASP A 44 3.27 21.92 -6.05
C ASP A 44 2.65 20.55 -6.36
N ASP A 45 1.31 20.46 -6.40
CA ASP A 45 0.62 19.23 -6.81
C ASP A 45 1.05 18.78 -8.23
N LEU A 46 1.24 19.74 -9.13
CA LEU A 46 1.68 19.46 -10.49
C LEU A 46 3.08 18.85 -10.52
N LEU A 47 4.03 19.41 -9.76
CA LEU A 47 5.41 18.93 -9.68
C LEU A 47 5.51 17.56 -9.00
N HIS A 48 4.63 17.25 -8.05
CA HIS A 48 4.53 15.94 -7.39
C HIS A 48 3.72 14.90 -8.20
N THR A 49 3.17 15.30 -9.35
CA THR A 49 2.48 14.36 -10.24
C THR A 49 3.47 13.74 -11.22
N TYR A 50 4.02 12.58 -10.87
CA TYR A 50 5.04 11.90 -11.66
C TYR A 50 4.49 11.20 -12.91
N PRO A 51 5.30 11.08 -13.99
CA PRO A 51 4.91 10.31 -15.17
C PRO A 51 4.65 8.84 -14.84
N ARG A 52 3.63 8.26 -15.48
CA ARG A 52 3.31 6.82 -15.37
C ARG A 52 4.24 5.95 -16.20
N ASN A 53 4.75 6.52 -17.29
CA ASN A 53 5.61 5.83 -18.26
C ASN A 53 6.44 6.84 -19.01
N TYR A 54 7.45 6.36 -19.74
CA TYR A 54 8.29 7.16 -20.61
C TYR A 54 8.35 6.51 -21.97
N LEU A 55 8.15 7.30 -23.02
CA LEU A 55 8.33 6.87 -24.41
C LEU A 55 9.77 7.15 -24.80
N SER A 56 10.51 6.12 -25.13
CA SER A 56 11.79 6.24 -25.81
C SER A 56 11.58 6.06 -27.30
N TYR A 57 12.20 6.91 -28.09
CA TYR A 57 12.20 6.79 -29.55
C TYR A 57 13.46 6.03 -29.96
N GLU A 58 13.29 4.75 -30.27
CA GLU A 58 14.37 3.84 -30.67
C GLU A 58 14.93 4.24 -32.04
N GLU A 59 16.14 3.78 -32.34
CA GLU A 59 16.69 3.93 -33.70
C GLU A 59 15.79 3.24 -34.71
N PRO A 60 15.52 3.89 -35.85
CA PRO A 60 14.71 3.29 -36.90
C PRO A 60 15.34 2.01 -37.45
N VAL A 61 14.56 0.94 -37.46
CA VAL A 61 14.96 -0.36 -38.03
C VAL A 61 14.54 -0.48 -39.49
N CYS A 62 15.15 -1.40 -40.21
CA CYS A 62 14.72 -1.76 -41.56
C CYS A 62 13.36 -2.48 -41.54
N ILE A 63 12.60 -2.38 -42.62
CA ILE A 63 11.30 -3.05 -42.77
C ILE A 63 11.44 -4.56 -42.53
N ARG A 64 12.58 -5.14 -42.96
CA ARG A 64 12.88 -6.57 -42.74
C ARG A 64 12.94 -6.96 -41.25
N ASP A 65 13.60 -6.13 -40.45
CA ASP A 65 13.96 -6.41 -39.06
C ASP A 65 12.83 -6.05 -38.07
N ALA A 66 11.80 -5.34 -38.57
CA ALA A 66 10.62 -5.02 -37.74
C ALA A 66 9.86 -6.29 -37.39
N ALA A 67 9.93 -6.71 -36.11
CA ALA A 67 9.24 -7.88 -35.60
C ALA A 67 7.71 -7.71 -35.68
N VAL A 68 7.03 -8.76 -36.12
CA VAL A 68 5.56 -8.75 -36.27
C VAL A 68 4.89 -8.76 -34.91
N GLY A 69 3.98 -7.81 -34.65
CA GLY A 69 3.29 -7.65 -33.39
C GLY A 69 3.96 -6.63 -32.44
N GLU A 70 5.18 -6.18 -32.74
CA GLU A 70 5.91 -5.20 -31.94
C GLU A 70 5.85 -3.80 -32.56
N ARG A 71 6.04 -2.78 -31.74
CA ARG A 71 6.07 -1.38 -32.15
C ARG A 71 7.49 -1.00 -32.50
N HIS A 72 7.70 -0.54 -33.74
CA HIS A 72 9.00 -0.11 -34.25
C HIS A 72 8.92 1.25 -34.96
N ALA A 73 10.02 1.94 -34.95
CA ALA A 73 10.27 3.07 -35.83
C ALA A 73 10.89 2.56 -37.14
N ILE A 74 10.35 2.99 -38.29
CA ILE A 74 10.86 2.60 -39.61
C ILE A 74 11.14 3.85 -40.40
N ARG A 75 12.37 4.00 -40.88
CA ARG A 75 12.75 5.05 -41.87
C ARG A 75 12.40 4.57 -43.28
N ALA A 76 11.46 5.24 -43.94
CA ALA A 76 11.03 4.83 -45.26
C ALA A 76 10.64 6.02 -46.13
N MET A 77 10.80 5.87 -47.46
CA MET A 77 10.41 6.80 -48.48
C MET A 77 9.04 6.38 -49.08
N ILE A 78 8.20 7.34 -49.37
CA ILE A 78 6.90 7.11 -49.99
C ILE A 78 7.08 6.80 -51.46
N THR A 79 6.71 5.60 -51.90
CA THR A 79 6.89 5.12 -53.28
C THR A 79 5.61 5.19 -54.12
N SER A 80 4.45 5.26 -53.49
CA SER A 80 3.16 5.34 -54.20
C SER A 80 2.46 6.69 -54.00
N TYR A 81 1.49 6.98 -54.87
CA TYR A 81 0.54 8.06 -54.58
C TYR A 81 -0.37 7.70 -53.45
N VAL A 82 -0.77 8.69 -52.65
CA VAL A 82 -1.72 8.51 -51.55
C VAL A 82 -3.12 8.24 -52.12
N THR A 83 -3.71 7.11 -51.76
CA THR A 83 -5.04 6.73 -52.22
C THR A 83 -6.01 6.81 -51.04
N VAL A 84 -7.16 7.48 -51.24
CA VAL A 84 -8.25 7.50 -50.25
C VAL A 84 -9.39 6.68 -50.80
N LYS A 85 -9.72 5.58 -50.09
CA LYS A 85 -10.86 4.68 -50.40
C LYS A 85 -11.91 4.78 -49.34
N GLN A 86 -13.18 4.76 -49.75
CA GLN A 86 -14.29 4.63 -48.82
C GLN A 86 -14.73 3.17 -48.75
N VAL A 87 -14.72 2.61 -47.51
CA VAL A 87 -15.16 1.25 -47.26
C VAL A 87 -16.20 1.32 -46.17
N ARG A 88 -17.49 1.10 -46.53
CA ARG A 88 -18.65 1.32 -45.67
C ARG A 88 -18.66 2.76 -45.10
N SER A 89 -18.63 2.95 -43.77
CA SER A 89 -18.62 4.24 -43.11
C SER A 89 -17.22 4.83 -42.88
N LEU A 90 -16.14 4.11 -43.20
CA LEU A 90 -14.76 4.48 -42.93
C LEU A 90 -14.04 4.97 -44.21
N LYS A 91 -13.29 6.07 -44.05
CA LYS A 91 -12.34 6.53 -45.08
C LYS A 91 -10.96 5.96 -44.78
N LEU A 92 -10.41 5.19 -45.70
CA LEU A 92 -9.07 4.58 -45.61
C LEU A 92 -8.08 5.40 -46.45
N THR A 93 -7.06 5.94 -45.81
CA THR A 93 -5.92 6.53 -46.49
C THR A 93 -4.82 5.50 -46.56
N ILE A 94 -4.36 5.16 -47.80
CA ILE A 94 -3.43 4.08 -48.02
C ILE A 94 -2.28 4.62 -48.87
N LEU A 95 -1.06 4.23 -48.48
CA LEU A 95 0.15 4.46 -49.29
C LEU A 95 1.15 3.31 -49.10
N THR A 96 2.13 3.24 -49.97
CA THR A 96 3.24 2.29 -49.88
C THR A 96 4.54 3.04 -49.64
N VAL A 97 5.33 2.54 -48.70
CA VAL A 97 6.66 3.06 -48.40
C VAL A 97 7.72 1.99 -48.64
N SER A 98 8.96 2.42 -48.86
CA SER A 98 10.12 1.53 -49.02
C SER A 98 11.32 2.08 -48.25
N ASP A 99 12.12 1.18 -47.68
CA ASP A 99 13.44 1.49 -47.10
C ASP A 99 14.61 1.28 -48.08
N GLY A 100 14.29 0.91 -49.35
CA GLY A 100 15.24 0.55 -50.38
C GLY A 100 15.28 -0.96 -50.64
N ASP A 101 15.16 -1.78 -49.63
CA ASP A 101 15.19 -3.26 -49.70
C ASP A 101 13.79 -3.87 -49.77
N MET A 102 12.89 -3.40 -48.97
CA MET A 102 11.52 -3.91 -48.86
C MET A 102 10.45 -2.81 -48.91
N THR A 103 9.22 -3.24 -49.11
CA THR A 103 8.06 -2.36 -49.13
C THR A 103 7.10 -2.70 -48.01
N MET A 104 6.40 -1.68 -47.46
CA MET A 104 5.36 -1.80 -46.45
C MET A 104 4.15 -0.95 -46.82
N HIS A 105 2.95 -1.49 -46.57
CA HIS A 105 1.72 -0.73 -46.76
C HIS A 105 1.34 -0.01 -45.48
N MET A 106 1.06 1.27 -45.59
CA MET A 106 0.59 2.11 -44.50
C MET A 106 -0.90 2.40 -44.65
N THR A 107 -1.68 2.31 -43.56
CA THR A 107 -3.13 2.55 -43.59
C THR A 107 -3.54 3.42 -42.41
N TRP A 108 -4.31 4.47 -42.68
CA TRP A 108 -4.95 5.31 -41.67
C TRP A 108 -6.47 5.32 -41.85
N PHE A 109 -7.19 5.30 -40.77
CA PHE A 109 -8.66 5.33 -40.76
C PHE A 109 -9.13 6.76 -40.46
N ASN A 110 -10.10 7.26 -41.23
CA ASN A 110 -10.72 8.56 -41.10
C ASN A 110 -9.76 9.78 -41.11
N GLN A 111 -8.65 9.64 -41.81
CA GLN A 111 -7.64 10.70 -41.98
C GLN A 111 -7.38 11.06 -43.45
N PRO A 112 -8.40 11.52 -44.22
CA PRO A 112 -8.25 11.84 -45.64
C PRO A 112 -7.34 13.02 -45.89
N PHE A 113 -7.12 13.91 -44.90
CA PHE A 113 -6.23 15.07 -45.00
C PHE A 113 -4.75 14.69 -45.23
N LEU A 114 -4.35 13.45 -44.88
CA LEU A 114 -3.00 12.95 -45.10
C LEU A 114 -2.61 12.93 -46.58
N ARG A 115 -3.58 12.96 -47.51
CA ARG A 115 -3.32 13.14 -48.96
C ARG A 115 -2.56 14.44 -49.25
N ASN A 116 -2.78 15.49 -48.47
CA ASN A 116 -2.12 16.79 -48.64
C ASN A 116 -0.78 16.87 -47.87
N VAL A 117 -0.51 15.91 -46.98
CA VAL A 117 0.70 15.86 -46.16
C VAL A 117 1.79 15.00 -46.82
N PHE A 118 1.39 13.87 -47.42
CA PHE A 118 2.31 12.89 -47.94
C PHE A 118 2.45 13.02 -49.48
N HIS A 119 3.69 13.17 -49.95
CA HIS A 119 3.98 13.21 -51.39
C HIS A 119 4.93 12.08 -51.76
N LYS A 120 4.78 11.55 -52.98
CA LYS A 120 5.69 10.53 -53.48
C LYS A 120 7.12 11.10 -53.58
N GLY A 121 8.07 10.36 -53.02
CA GLY A 121 9.48 10.75 -52.90
C GLY A 121 9.87 11.33 -51.54
N ASP A 122 8.89 11.72 -50.69
CA ASP A 122 9.17 12.20 -49.33
C ASP A 122 9.61 11.05 -48.42
N SER A 123 10.53 11.36 -47.51
CA SER A 123 11.00 10.41 -46.47
C SER A 123 10.52 10.82 -45.09
N TYR A 124 9.99 9.85 -44.36
CA TYR A 124 9.52 10.00 -43.01
C TYR A 124 10.02 8.85 -42.11
N ILE A 125 9.95 9.05 -40.80
CA ILE A 125 9.99 7.97 -39.83
C ILE A 125 8.54 7.64 -39.49
N PHE A 126 8.16 6.37 -39.68
CA PHE A 126 6.86 5.84 -39.30
C PHE A 126 6.99 4.99 -38.06
N VAL A 127 6.20 5.29 -37.05
CA VAL A 127 6.23 4.58 -35.73
C VAL A 127 4.90 3.87 -35.52
N GLY A 128 4.94 2.56 -35.37
CA GLY A 128 3.72 1.77 -35.18
C GLY A 128 3.99 0.29 -35.07
N THR A 129 2.92 -0.51 -34.89
CA THR A 129 3.04 -1.96 -34.81
C THR A 129 3.07 -2.59 -36.19
N ALA A 130 4.14 -3.32 -36.48
CA ALA A 130 4.28 -4.07 -37.71
C ALA A 130 3.36 -5.30 -37.72
N LYS A 131 2.59 -5.51 -38.78
CA LYS A 131 1.70 -6.66 -38.99
C LYS A 131 1.94 -7.30 -40.36
N VAL A 132 1.43 -8.51 -40.55
CA VAL A 132 1.40 -9.17 -41.85
C VAL A 132 -0.06 -9.43 -42.23
N LYS A 133 -0.47 -8.94 -43.41
CA LYS A 133 -1.80 -9.20 -43.98
C LYS A 133 -1.63 -9.66 -45.43
N ASN A 134 -2.23 -10.79 -45.76
CA ASN A 134 -2.13 -11.41 -47.10
C ASN A 134 -0.68 -11.53 -47.63
N GLY A 135 0.27 -11.89 -46.75
CA GLY A 135 1.67 -12.03 -47.10
C GLY A 135 2.45 -10.73 -47.23
N MET A 136 1.80 -9.58 -47.05
CA MET A 136 2.43 -8.26 -47.12
C MET A 136 2.60 -7.64 -45.75
N ARG A 137 3.73 -6.95 -45.51
CA ARG A 137 3.93 -6.18 -44.29
C ARG A 137 3.08 -4.91 -44.32
N VAL A 138 2.36 -4.67 -43.23
CA VAL A 138 1.45 -3.53 -43.08
C VAL A 138 1.66 -2.86 -41.74
N MET A 139 1.42 -1.55 -41.69
CA MET A 139 1.35 -0.78 -40.43
C MET A 139 0.08 0.06 -40.47
N GLU A 140 -0.71 -0.01 -39.39
CA GLU A 140 -1.98 0.69 -39.29
C GLU A 140 -1.88 1.80 -38.26
N GLN A 141 -2.46 2.97 -38.55
CA GLN A 141 -2.48 4.15 -37.65
C GLN A 141 -1.08 4.55 -37.19
N ALA A 142 -0.06 4.41 -38.06
CA ALA A 142 1.30 4.79 -37.73
C ALA A 142 1.39 6.30 -37.42
N GLU A 143 2.15 6.63 -36.41
CA GLU A 143 2.63 7.99 -36.22
C GLU A 143 3.70 8.28 -37.28
N TYR A 144 3.83 9.52 -37.68
CA TYR A 144 4.80 9.90 -38.72
C TYR A 144 5.53 11.18 -38.32
N TYR A 145 6.84 11.18 -38.56
CA TYR A 145 7.72 12.29 -38.19
C TYR A 145 8.67 12.60 -39.31
N LYS A 146 9.00 13.90 -39.49
CA LYS A 146 10.14 14.30 -40.35
C LYS A 146 11.44 13.87 -39.66
N LEU A 147 12.45 13.51 -40.46
CA LEU A 147 13.73 13.00 -39.94
C LEU A 147 14.38 13.90 -38.85
N PRO A 148 14.50 15.24 -39.06
CA PRO A 148 15.10 16.10 -38.03
C PRO A 148 14.32 16.16 -36.74
N VAL A 149 12.98 16.08 -36.81
CA VAL A 149 12.10 16.09 -35.64
C VAL A 149 12.27 14.81 -34.84
N TYR A 150 12.32 13.66 -35.54
CA TYR A 150 12.50 12.36 -34.85
C TYR A 150 13.89 12.24 -34.21
N ALA A 151 14.94 12.73 -34.88
CA ALA A 151 16.29 12.75 -34.33
C ALA A 151 16.40 13.57 -33.02
N GLY A 152 15.67 14.69 -32.95
CA GLY A 152 15.55 15.44 -31.71
C GLY A 152 14.82 14.66 -30.58
N MET A 153 13.80 13.89 -30.96
CA MET A 153 13.03 13.06 -30.00
C MET A 153 13.82 11.84 -29.46
N GLN A 154 14.79 11.33 -30.24
CA GLN A 154 15.64 10.22 -29.82
C GLN A 154 16.61 10.57 -28.68
N GLN A 155 16.90 11.85 -28.50
CA GLN A 155 17.81 12.33 -27.47
C GLN A 155 17.16 12.47 -26.10
N GLU A 156 15.83 12.44 -26.03
CA GLU A 156 15.07 12.68 -24.82
C GLU A 156 13.98 11.60 -24.62
N MET A 157 13.84 11.12 -23.41
CA MET A 157 12.70 10.28 -23.03
C MET A 157 11.47 11.17 -22.81
N GLN A 158 10.37 10.87 -23.49
CA GLN A 158 9.14 11.67 -23.38
C GLN A 158 8.25 11.15 -22.24
N PRO A 159 7.99 11.94 -21.20
CA PRO A 159 7.16 11.54 -20.08
C PRO A 159 5.69 11.43 -20.50
N VAL A 160 5.02 10.37 -20.01
CA VAL A 160 3.58 10.14 -20.19
C VAL A 160 2.88 10.27 -18.83
N TYR A 161 2.09 11.33 -18.67
CA TYR A 161 1.40 11.64 -17.42
C TYR A 161 0.05 10.94 -17.31
N PRO A 162 -0.51 10.84 -16.08
CA PRO A 162 -1.91 10.47 -15.89
C PRO A 162 -2.81 11.51 -16.56
N LEU A 163 -3.80 11.04 -17.32
CA LEU A 163 -4.70 11.91 -18.08
C LEU A 163 -6.16 11.68 -17.70
N THR A 164 -6.96 12.73 -17.85
CA THR A 164 -8.43 12.69 -17.73
C THR A 164 -9.08 13.28 -18.97
N SER A 165 -10.40 13.15 -19.09
CA SER A 165 -11.15 13.72 -20.20
C SER A 165 -10.91 15.24 -20.32
N GLY A 166 -10.51 15.69 -21.51
CA GLY A 166 -10.19 17.09 -21.78
C GLY A 166 -8.74 17.51 -21.53
N LEU A 167 -7.89 16.62 -20.99
CA LEU A 167 -6.46 16.89 -20.77
C LEU A 167 -5.58 16.04 -21.69
N SER A 168 -4.72 16.66 -22.48
CA SER A 168 -3.75 15.97 -23.33
C SER A 168 -2.37 15.90 -22.67
N ASN A 169 -1.59 14.86 -22.98
CA ASN A 169 -0.20 14.75 -22.50
C ASN A 169 0.66 15.97 -22.85
N LYS A 170 0.44 16.52 -24.06
CA LYS A 170 1.14 17.72 -24.53
C LYS A 170 0.80 18.95 -23.67
N THR A 171 -0.43 19.08 -23.20
CA THR A 171 -0.85 20.16 -22.29
C THR A 171 -0.19 20.01 -20.94
N PHE A 172 -0.13 18.78 -20.42
CA PHE A 172 0.54 18.46 -19.16
C PHE A 172 2.03 18.76 -19.23
N GLN A 173 2.72 18.26 -20.25
CA GLN A 173 4.16 18.52 -20.49
C GLN A 173 4.47 20.03 -20.58
N LYS A 174 3.62 20.81 -21.26
CA LYS A 174 3.77 22.27 -21.32
C LYS A 174 3.61 22.95 -19.97
N ALA A 175 2.70 22.45 -19.13
CA ALA A 175 2.52 22.97 -17.78
C ALA A 175 3.76 22.72 -16.93
N ILE A 176 4.29 21.49 -16.93
CA ILE A 176 5.54 21.14 -16.24
C ILE A 176 6.73 21.98 -16.76
N MET A 177 6.86 22.12 -18.07
CA MET A 177 7.94 22.93 -18.66
C MET A 177 7.91 24.39 -18.20
N ALA A 178 6.72 24.95 -18.00
CA ALA A 178 6.55 26.33 -17.51
C ALA A 178 6.98 26.49 -16.03
N THR A 179 7.05 25.42 -15.27
CA THR A 179 7.43 25.41 -13.85
C THR A 179 8.88 24.96 -13.61
N ARG A 180 9.64 24.69 -14.67
CA ARG A 180 11.02 24.16 -14.59
C ARG A 180 11.97 25.03 -13.74
N GLU A 181 11.83 26.35 -13.80
CA GLU A 181 12.63 27.29 -12.99
C GLU A 181 12.44 27.06 -11.48
N LEU A 182 11.25 26.64 -11.05
CA LEU A 182 10.98 26.32 -9.62
C LEU A 182 11.67 25.02 -9.20
N ILE A 183 11.88 24.07 -10.10
CA ILE A 183 12.63 22.84 -9.81
C ILE A 183 14.08 23.19 -9.45
N CYS A 184 14.73 24.08 -10.20
CA CYS A 184 16.10 24.50 -9.93
C CYS A 184 16.28 25.26 -8.60
N GLN A 185 15.19 25.78 -8.03
CA GLN A 185 15.18 26.52 -6.75
C GLN A 185 14.78 25.64 -5.54
N MET A 186 14.64 24.33 -5.74
CA MET A 186 14.32 23.42 -4.65
C MET A 186 15.53 23.20 -3.74
N ASP A 187 15.39 23.54 -2.48
CA ASP A 187 16.38 23.23 -1.46
C ASP A 187 16.31 21.76 -1.06
N ASP A 188 17.47 21.14 -0.91
CA ASP A 188 17.56 19.76 -0.45
C ASP A 188 17.57 19.70 1.07
N TYR A 189 16.58 19.01 1.64
CA TYR A 189 16.44 18.83 3.08
C TYR A 189 17.19 17.60 3.62
N VAL A 190 17.69 16.72 2.74
CA VAL A 190 18.50 15.57 3.15
C VAL A 190 19.96 16.02 3.28
N PRO A 191 20.61 15.84 4.45
CA PRO A 191 22.01 16.21 4.65
C PRO A 191 22.95 15.61 3.62
N GLU A 192 23.98 16.34 3.24
CA GLU A 192 24.95 15.93 2.22
C GLU A 192 25.66 14.62 2.58
N GLU A 193 25.96 14.41 3.87
CA GLU A 193 26.59 13.16 4.34
C GLU A 193 25.69 11.95 4.08
N VAL A 194 24.38 12.09 4.32
CA VAL A 194 23.38 11.01 4.08
C VAL A 194 23.24 10.76 2.57
N ARG A 195 23.21 11.82 1.77
CA ARG A 195 23.16 11.71 0.31
C ARG A 195 24.38 10.98 -0.24
N ALA A 196 25.56 11.31 0.26
CA ALA A 196 26.83 10.68 -0.16
C ALA A 196 26.86 9.19 0.25
N GLU A 197 26.49 8.86 1.50
CA GLU A 197 26.48 7.49 2.01
C GLU A 197 25.54 6.59 1.20
N HIS A 198 24.37 7.10 0.81
CA HIS A 198 23.36 6.33 0.08
C HIS A 198 23.42 6.54 -1.44
N SER A 199 24.40 7.27 -1.96
CA SER A 199 24.55 7.59 -3.39
C SER A 199 23.26 8.17 -3.99
N LEU A 200 22.67 9.14 -3.32
CA LEU A 200 21.45 9.84 -3.74
C LEU A 200 21.82 11.11 -4.52
N MET A 201 21.11 11.36 -5.61
CA MET A 201 21.24 12.63 -6.33
C MET A 201 20.56 13.76 -5.55
N GLU A 202 20.87 15.00 -5.89
CA GLU A 202 20.25 16.18 -5.32
C GLU A 202 18.75 16.25 -5.66
N LEU A 203 17.96 16.88 -4.78
CA LEU A 203 16.50 16.94 -4.92
C LEU A 203 16.09 17.63 -6.22
N SER A 204 16.68 18.77 -6.53
CA SER A 204 16.43 19.50 -7.76
C SER A 204 16.76 18.68 -9.02
N GLU A 205 17.88 17.93 -8.99
CA GLU A 205 18.25 17.02 -10.07
C GLU A 205 17.24 15.86 -10.21
N ALA A 206 16.71 15.34 -9.09
CA ALA A 206 15.73 14.27 -9.13
C ALA A 206 14.41 14.73 -9.77
N TYR A 207 13.91 15.92 -9.40
CA TYR A 207 12.72 16.50 -10.04
C TYR A 207 12.96 16.85 -11.50
N GLU A 208 14.12 17.38 -11.84
CA GLU A 208 14.49 17.64 -13.24
C GLU A 208 14.45 16.33 -14.04
N ASN A 209 15.08 15.26 -13.55
CA ASN A 209 15.23 14.02 -14.29
C ASN A 209 14.01 13.08 -14.21
N ILE A 210 13.06 13.30 -13.30
CA ILE A 210 11.77 12.59 -13.35
C ILE A 210 10.85 13.19 -14.41
N HIS A 211 10.93 14.50 -14.66
CA HIS A 211 10.10 15.19 -15.64
C HIS A 211 10.78 15.32 -17.01
N PHE A 212 12.11 15.42 -17.05
CA PHE A 212 12.93 15.64 -18.26
C PHE A 212 14.13 14.69 -18.29
N PRO A 213 13.93 13.37 -18.30
CA PRO A 213 15.03 12.43 -18.20
C PRO A 213 15.88 12.41 -19.47
N MET A 214 17.20 12.57 -19.32
CA MET A 214 18.14 12.47 -20.45
C MET A 214 18.31 11.01 -20.93
N ASN A 215 18.28 10.05 -20.00
CA ASN A 215 18.41 8.63 -20.30
C ASN A 215 17.86 7.77 -19.16
N GLN A 216 17.73 6.47 -19.41
CA GLN A 216 17.16 5.52 -18.46
C GLN A 216 17.98 5.37 -17.17
N ALA A 217 19.30 5.52 -17.21
CA ALA A 217 20.16 5.40 -16.02
C ALA A 217 19.92 6.56 -15.06
N VAL A 218 19.88 7.79 -15.57
CA VAL A 218 19.61 9.01 -14.78
C VAL A 218 18.17 8.97 -14.24
N LEU A 219 17.21 8.57 -15.07
CA LEU A 219 15.81 8.37 -14.63
C LEU A 219 15.71 7.39 -13.45
N LYS A 220 16.42 6.26 -13.50
CA LYS A 220 16.44 5.28 -12.41
C LYS A 220 16.97 5.88 -11.10
N ASN A 221 17.99 6.72 -11.18
CA ASN A 221 18.53 7.41 -10.02
C ASN A 221 17.56 8.46 -9.46
N ALA A 222 16.85 9.18 -10.34
CA ALA A 222 15.79 10.10 -9.92
C ALA A 222 14.64 9.38 -9.20
N ILE A 223 14.15 8.29 -9.76
CA ILE A 223 13.12 7.44 -9.11
C ILE A 223 13.62 6.94 -7.74
N ARG A 224 14.88 6.49 -7.66
CA ARG A 224 15.46 6.03 -6.40
C ARG A 224 15.50 7.15 -5.34
N ARG A 225 15.88 8.38 -5.75
CA ARG A 225 15.89 9.53 -4.84
C ARG A 225 14.49 9.86 -4.34
N LEU A 226 13.52 10.00 -5.23
CA LEU A 226 12.15 10.36 -4.85
C LEU A 226 11.48 9.28 -3.99
N ALA A 227 11.72 8.00 -4.29
CA ALA A 227 11.28 6.90 -3.43
C ALA A 227 11.93 6.95 -2.04
N PHE A 228 13.22 7.30 -1.95
CA PHE A 228 13.88 7.52 -0.67
C PHE A 228 13.23 8.66 0.11
N ASP A 229 12.91 9.77 -0.55
CA ASP A 229 12.28 10.92 0.08
C ASP A 229 10.90 10.62 0.65
N GLU A 230 10.05 9.89 -0.10
CA GLU A 230 8.75 9.45 0.37
C GLU A 230 8.86 8.57 1.63
N PHE A 231 9.81 7.62 1.63
CA PHE A 231 10.04 6.77 2.80
C PHE A 231 10.67 7.54 3.96
N TYR A 232 11.59 8.45 3.69
CA TYR A 232 12.24 9.27 4.71
C TYR A 232 11.22 10.16 5.43
N GLN A 233 10.39 10.88 4.67
CA GLN A 233 9.32 11.71 5.22
C GLN A 233 8.33 10.87 6.03
N PHE A 234 7.90 9.75 5.48
CA PHE A 234 7.02 8.83 6.18
C PHE A 234 7.61 8.35 7.51
N LEU A 235 8.86 7.90 7.52
CA LEU A 235 9.55 7.44 8.74
C LEU A 235 9.77 8.58 9.74
N TYR A 236 10.05 9.78 9.26
CA TYR A 236 10.19 10.98 10.09
C TYR A 236 8.87 11.34 10.78
N ASP A 237 7.77 11.36 10.03
CA ASP A 237 6.43 11.63 10.57
C ASP A 237 6.03 10.58 11.61
N MET A 238 6.31 9.32 11.33
CA MET A 238 6.07 8.21 12.24
C MET A 238 6.92 8.32 13.53
N ALA A 239 8.20 8.62 13.40
CA ALA A 239 9.07 8.85 14.56
C ALA A 239 8.61 10.05 15.41
N SER A 240 8.13 11.10 14.76
CA SER A 240 7.57 12.28 15.42
C SER A 240 6.27 11.95 16.18
N MET A 241 5.37 11.15 15.57
CA MET A 241 4.15 10.65 16.22
C MET A 241 4.49 9.77 17.43
N LYS A 242 5.43 8.83 17.28
CA LYS A 242 5.89 7.98 18.38
C LYS A 242 6.43 8.81 19.54
N LYS A 243 7.26 9.81 19.26
CA LYS A 243 7.80 10.72 20.29
C LYS A 243 6.68 11.47 21.03
N THR A 244 5.64 11.91 20.29
CA THR A 244 4.49 12.59 20.88
C THR A 244 3.67 11.66 21.79
N THR A 245 3.49 10.40 21.40
CA THR A 245 2.80 9.38 22.21
C THR A 245 3.61 9.01 23.45
N GLN A 246 4.92 8.85 23.32
CA GLN A 246 5.82 8.57 24.46
C GLN A 246 5.95 9.73 25.47
N LEU A 247 5.61 10.96 25.07
CA LEU A 247 5.56 12.13 25.97
C LEU A 247 4.29 12.18 26.84
N GLN A 248 3.32 11.28 26.62
CA GLN A 248 2.19 11.15 27.56
C GLN A 248 2.69 10.54 28.86
N GLU A 249 2.51 11.27 29.94
CA GLU A 249 2.89 10.85 31.28
C GLU A 249 2.12 9.58 31.67
N ASN A 250 2.84 8.58 32.17
CA ASN A 250 2.26 7.35 32.67
C ASN A 250 1.62 7.58 34.06
N LEU A 251 0.31 7.76 34.08
CA LEU A 251 -0.47 7.90 35.31
C LEU A 251 -0.73 6.57 35.99
N HIS A 252 -0.60 5.46 35.26
CA HIS A 252 -0.90 4.10 35.74
C HIS A 252 0.39 3.27 35.79
N LYS A 253 1.36 3.66 36.67
CA LYS A 253 2.59 2.88 36.82
C LYS A 253 2.31 1.52 37.42
N ILE A 254 2.49 0.45 36.68
CA ILE A 254 2.21 -0.93 37.06
C ILE A 254 3.54 -1.65 37.30
N VAL A 255 3.86 -1.89 38.57
CA VAL A 255 5.06 -2.58 39.05
C VAL A 255 4.69 -3.82 39.84
N GLN A 256 4.27 -4.89 39.14
CA GLN A 256 3.72 -6.11 39.78
C GLN A 256 4.53 -7.37 39.37
N GLY A 257 5.85 -7.27 39.27
CA GLY A 257 6.71 -8.36 38.84
C GLY A 257 6.58 -9.63 39.70
N LYS A 258 6.36 -9.51 41.00
CA LYS A 258 6.17 -10.66 41.89
C LYS A 258 4.87 -11.44 41.58
N ALA A 259 3.75 -10.76 41.38
CA ALA A 259 2.47 -11.40 41.06
C ALA A 259 2.54 -12.12 39.72
N VAL A 260 3.24 -11.52 38.71
CA VAL A 260 3.48 -12.14 37.41
C VAL A 260 4.43 -13.34 37.51
N ALA A 261 5.47 -13.28 38.33
CA ALA A 261 6.37 -14.42 38.56
C ALA A 261 5.63 -15.61 39.22
N ASP A 262 4.75 -15.33 40.20
CA ASP A 262 3.91 -16.35 40.80
C ASP A 262 2.93 -16.95 39.75
N TYR A 263 2.34 -16.14 38.90
CA TYR A 263 1.50 -16.61 37.81
C TYR A 263 2.26 -17.53 36.85
N ILE A 264 3.47 -17.11 36.37
CA ILE A 264 4.30 -17.88 35.47
C ILE A 264 4.71 -19.23 36.10
N SER A 265 5.02 -19.27 37.40
CA SER A 265 5.42 -20.50 38.09
C SER A 265 4.29 -21.52 38.22
N ASN A 266 3.03 -21.06 38.23
CA ASN A 266 1.82 -21.89 38.31
C ASN A 266 1.29 -22.35 36.97
N LEU A 267 1.89 -21.92 35.84
CA LEU A 267 1.50 -22.38 34.51
C LEU A 267 1.80 -23.87 34.33
N PRO A 268 0.93 -24.66 33.66
CA PRO A 268 1.11 -26.09 33.45
C PRO A 268 2.22 -26.41 32.42
N PHE A 269 2.87 -25.40 31.85
CA PHE A 269 3.93 -25.50 30.86
C PHE A 269 4.96 -24.38 31.05
N PRO A 270 6.25 -24.63 30.70
CA PRO A 270 7.25 -23.58 30.73
C PRO A 270 7.07 -22.61 29.57
N LEU A 271 7.31 -21.33 29.82
CA LEU A 271 7.32 -20.30 28.78
C LEU A 271 8.52 -20.47 27.86
N THR A 272 8.35 -20.10 26.59
CA THR A 272 9.47 -19.96 25.64
C THR A 272 10.26 -18.68 25.95
N LYS A 273 11.49 -18.61 25.45
CA LYS A 273 12.32 -17.40 25.62
C LYS A 273 11.66 -16.14 25.05
N GLY A 274 11.01 -16.27 23.89
CA GLY A 274 10.28 -15.14 23.28
C GLY A 274 9.08 -14.69 24.08
N GLN A 275 8.35 -15.61 24.74
CA GLN A 275 7.25 -15.26 25.64
C GLN A 275 7.76 -14.56 26.90
N GLN A 276 8.85 -15.06 27.52
CA GLN A 276 9.46 -14.43 28.69
C GLN A 276 9.92 -13.00 28.37
N GLN A 277 10.67 -12.83 27.27
CA GLN A 277 11.13 -11.51 26.82
C GLN A 277 9.97 -10.55 26.56
N ALA A 278 8.89 -11.03 25.93
CA ALA A 278 7.71 -10.19 25.67
C ALA A 278 7.02 -9.75 26.97
N ILE A 279 6.95 -10.61 27.99
CA ILE A 279 6.41 -10.24 29.32
C ILE A 279 7.34 -9.22 30.00
N GLU A 280 8.65 -9.43 29.97
CA GLU A 280 9.63 -8.50 30.55
C GLU A 280 9.53 -7.11 29.87
N ASP A 281 9.47 -7.09 28.55
CA ASP A 281 9.28 -5.84 27.77
C ASP A 281 8.01 -5.09 28.20
N ILE A 282 6.87 -5.81 28.31
CA ILE A 282 5.58 -5.24 28.70
C ILE A 282 5.63 -4.68 30.13
N LEU A 283 6.19 -5.43 31.07
CA LEU A 283 6.30 -4.98 32.46
C LEU A 283 7.22 -3.77 32.59
N ALA A 284 8.32 -3.74 31.83
CA ALA A 284 9.22 -2.59 31.81
C ALA A 284 8.50 -1.33 31.27
N ASP A 285 7.73 -1.47 30.18
CA ASP A 285 6.97 -0.36 29.61
C ASP A 285 5.87 0.14 30.55
N MET A 286 5.07 -0.77 31.13
CA MET A 286 3.99 -0.40 32.05
C MET A 286 4.50 0.24 33.35
N GLY A 287 5.72 -0.12 33.78
CA GLY A 287 6.38 0.49 34.92
C GLY A 287 7.19 1.75 34.61
N GLY A 288 7.38 2.08 33.34
CA GLY A 288 8.14 3.22 32.84
C GLY A 288 7.45 4.57 33.03
N ASP A 289 8.08 5.63 32.51
CA ASP A 289 7.55 7.00 32.64
C ASP A 289 6.54 7.36 31.57
N GLY A 290 6.50 6.63 30.45
CA GLY A 290 5.58 6.83 29.33
C GLY A 290 4.47 5.76 29.27
N VAL A 291 3.43 6.06 28.51
CA VAL A 291 2.32 5.10 28.26
C VAL A 291 2.79 4.02 27.29
N MET A 292 2.60 2.75 27.65
CA MET A 292 2.90 1.62 26.76
C MET A 292 1.99 1.60 25.53
N ASN A 293 2.59 1.49 24.35
CA ASN A 293 1.90 1.17 23.11
C ASN A 293 2.69 0.08 22.37
N ARG A 294 2.30 -1.22 22.57
CA ARG A 294 3.10 -2.37 22.14
C ARG A 294 2.31 -3.38 21.33
N LEU A 295 2.95 -3.91 20.28
CA LEU A 295 2.45 -5.02 19.46
C LEU A 295 3.17 -6.32 19.81
N ILE A 296 2.43 -7.37 20.15
CA ILE A 296 2.92 -8.75 20.22
C ILE A 296 2.62 -9.43 18.89
N GLN A 297 3.67 -9.83 18.19
CA GLN A 297 3.57 -10.59 16.96
C GLN A 297 4.04 -12.03 17.19
N GLY A 298 3.24 -12.99 16.72
CA GLY A 298 3.60 -14.41 16.77
C GLY A 298 2.59 -15.25 16.04
N ASP A 299 3.00 -16.42 15.55
CA ASP A 299 2.11 -17.34 14.81
C ASP A 299 0.91 -17.79 15.66
N VAL A 300 -0.11 -18.34 15.01
CA VAL A 300 -1.26 -18.96 15.72
C VAL A 300 -0.75 -20.05 16.65
N GLY A 301 -1.12 -19.99 17.95
CA GLY A 301 -0.68 -20.94 18.96
C GLY A 301 0.75 -20.70 19.47
N SER A 302 1.39 -19.54 19.22
CA SER A 302 2.65 -19.14 19.83
C SER A 302 2.52 -18.73 21.32
N GLY A 303 1.28 -18.69 21.85
CA GLY A 303 1.01 -18.34 23.25
C GLY A 303 0.92 -16.85 23.53
N LYS A 304 0.49 -16.03 22.57
CA LYS A 304 0.23 -14.59 22.77
C LYS A 304 -0.75 -14.33 23.92
N THR A 305 -1.76 -15.18 24.04
CA THR A 305 -2.80 -15.06 25.10
C THR A 305 -2.20 -15.15 26.50
N VAL A 306 -1.22 -16.03 26.74
CA VAL A 306 -0.59 -16.13 28.07
C VAL A 306 0.24 -14.88 28.41
N VAL A 307 0.85 -14.24 27.41
CA VAL A 307 1.58 -12.97 27.58
C VAL A 307 0.60 -11.85 27.92
N ALA A 308 -0.53 -11.78 27.21
CA ALA A 308 -1.59 -10.82 27.50
C ALA A 308 -2.23 -11.05 28.88
N ALA A 309 -2.40 -12.32 29.28
CA ALA A 309 -2.91 -12.67 30.64
C ALA A 309 -1.95 -12.16 31.72
N ALA A 310 -0.64 -12.31 31.54
CA ALA A 310 0.33 -11.79 32.50
C ALA A 310 0.24 -10.25 32.63
N ALA A 311 0.04 -9.53 31.53
CA ALA A 311 -0.15 -8.07 31.54
C ALA A 311 -1.46 -7.65 32.24
N LEU A 312 -2.57 -8.33 31.95
CA LEU A 312 -3.87 -8.09 32.60
C LEU A 312 -3.82 -8.38 34.07
N LEU A 313 -3.16 -9.48 34.49
CA LEU A 313 -2.94 -9.81 35.88
C LEU A 313 -2.13 -8.73 36.60
N ALA A 314 -1.06 -8.24 36.02
CA ALA A 314 -0.25 -7.14 36.57
C ALA A 314 -1.10 -5.88 36.75
N CYS A 315 -1.94 -5.54 35.78
CA CYS A 315 -2.84 -4.40 35.82
C CYS A 315 -3.86 -4.52 36.98
N ALA A 316 -4.55 -5.66 37.09
CA ALA A 316 -5.55 -5.90 38.15
C ALA A 316 -4.91 -5.92 39.54
N LYS A 317 -3.72 -6.52 39.68
CA LYS A 317 -2.99 -6.55 40.98
C LYS A 317 -2.42 -5.18 41.37
N ALA A 318 -2.28 -4.25 40.43
CA ALA A 318 -1.99 -2.85 40.72
C ALA A 318 -3.22 -2.05 41.17
N GLY A 319 -4.40 -2.65 41.12
CA GLY A 319 -5.69 -2.03 41.54
C GLY A 319 -6.40 -1.29 40.41
N TYR A 320 -5.94 -1.45 39.16
CA TYR A 320 -6.54 -0.84 37.97
C TYR A 320 -7.41 -1.81 37.18
N GLN A 321 -8.22 -1.26 36.28
CA GLN A 321 -9.06 -2.06 35.40
C GLN A 321 -8.36 -2.33 34.06
N GLY A 322 -8.55 -3.56 33.53
CA GLY A 322 -8.10 -3.99 32.22
C GLY A 322 -9.25 -4.39 31.29
N ALA A 323 -9.11 -4.17 30.02
CA ALA A 323 -10.06 -4.60 29.00
C ALA A 323 -9.36 -5.47 27.93
N LEU A 324 -9.97 -6.62 27.58
CA LEU A 324 -9.55 -7.45 26.45
C LEU A 324 -10.65 -7.47 25.41
N MET A 325 -10.34 -6.98 24.20
CA MET A 325 -11.26 -6.94 23.08
C MET A 325 -10.91 -8.01 22.05
N ALA A 326 -11.87 -8.90 21.78
CA ALA A 326 -11.76 -9.94 20.75
C ALA A 326 -12.65 -9.64 19.54
N PRO A 327 -12.30 -10.10 18.33
CA PRO A 327 -13.02 -9.76 17.11
C PRO A 327 -14.39 -10.41 16.97
N THR A 328 -14.62 -11.53 17.65
CA THR A 328 -15.88 -12.28 17.60
C THR A 328 -16.37 -12.66 18.99
N GLU A 329 -17.67 -12.86 19.13
CA GLU A 329 -18.27 -13.31 20.40
C GLU A 329 -17.74 -14.68 20.85
N VAL A 330 -17.49 -15.57 19.90
CA VAL A 330 -16.93 -16.91 20.17
C VAL A 330 -15.56 -16.79 20.82
N LEU A 331 -14.67 -15.97 20.25
CA LEU A 331 -13.35 -15.75 20.81
C LEU A 331 -13.39 -15.01 22.15
N ALA A 332 -14.28 -14.03 22.30
CA ALA A 332 -14.45 -13.32 23.57
C ALA A 332 -14.89 -14.27 24.68
N ARG A 333 -15.83 -15.18 24.41
CA ARG A 333 -16.28 -16.19 25.38
C ARG A 333 -15.18 -17.20 25.68
N GLN A 334 -14.47 -17.67 24.70
CA GLN A 334 -13.32 -18.58 24.88
C GLN A 334 -12.25 -17.94 25.76
N HIS A 335 -11.84 -16.70 25.46
CA HIS A 335 -10.90 -15.99 26.34
C HIS A 335 -11.44 -15.78 27.75
N TYR A 336 -12.74 -15.49 27.89
CA TYR A 336 -13.35 -15.32 29.19
C TYR A 336 -13.33 -16.63 30.03
N GLU A 337 -13.74 -17.74 29.45
CA GLU A 337 -13.75 -19.04 30.11
C GLU A 337 -12.35 -19.44 30.59
N GLU A 338 -11.35 -19.32 29.71
CA GLU A 338 -9.96 -19.64 30.01
C GLU A 338 -9.34 -18.72 31.07
N LEU A 339 -9.50 -17.40 30.91
CA LEU A 339 -8.87 -16.43 31.80
C LEU A 339 -9.62 -16.26 33.14
N ALA A 340 -10.93 -16.41 33.16
CA ALA A 340 -11.71 -16.30 34.42
C ALA A 340 -11.31 -17.37 35.43
N GLU A 341 -11.10 -18.62 34.97
CA GLU A 341 -10.65 -19.72 35.86
C GLU A 341 -9.24 -19.46 36.39
N GLN A 342 -8.32 -19.00 35.53
CA GLN A 342 -6.96 -18.68 35.93
C GLN A 342 -6.92 -17.50 36.92
N PHE A 343 -7.68 -16.44 36.66
CA PHE A 343 -7.69 -15.21 37.44
C PHE A 343 -8.41 -15.33 38.79
N ALA A 344 -9.37 -16.25 38.87
CA ALA A 344 -10.04 -16.54 40.16
C ALA A 344 -9.07 -16.98 41.26
N GLN A 345 -7.96 -17.67 40.90
CA GLN A 345 -6.92 -18.09 41.83
C GLN A 345 -6.12 -16.89 42.41
N TYR A 346 -6.25 -15.74 41.80
CA TYR A 346 -5.59 -14.49 42.20
C TYR A 346 -6.58 -13.43 42.70
N ASP A 347 -7.81 -13.82 43.08
CA ASP A 347 -8.87 -12.90 43.53
C ASP A 347 -9.16 -11.76 42.54
N ILE A 348 -9.06 -12.01 41.22
CA ILE A 348 -9.35 -11.06 40.15
C ILE A 348 -10.75 -11.34 39.61
N ARG A 349 -11.61 -10.34 39.65
CA ARG A 349 -13.00 -10.43 39.20
C ARG A 349 -13.08 -10.11 37.69
N THR A 350 -13.62 -11.04 36.94
CA THR A 350 -13.74 -10.92 35.47
C THR A 350 -15.20 -10.84 35.04
N ALA A 351 -15.47 -10.13 33.93
CA ALA A 351 -16.80 -10.10 33.31
C ALA A 351 -16.68 -10.26 31.78
N CYS A 352 -17.72 -10.86 31.17
CA CYS A 352 -17.84 -11.01 29.73
C CYS A 352 -18.94 -10.09 29.15
N LEU A 353 -18.59 -9.22 28.20
CA LEU A 353 -19.54 -8.29 27.60
C LEU A 353 -19.52 -8.43 26.06
N VAL A 354 -20.56 -9.03 25.52
CA VAL A 354 -20.72 -9.27 24.08
C VAL A 354 -22.06 -8.76 23.56
N GLY A 355 -22.23 -8.70 22.24
CA GLY A 355 -23.47 -8.20 21.62
C GLY A 355 -24.71 -8.97 22.06
N SER A 356 -24.62 -10.28 22.15
CA SER A 356 -25.72 -11.18 22.55
C SER A 356 -26.01 -11.23 24.05
N THR A 357 -25.23 -10.53 24.93
CA THR A 357 -25.49 -10.47 26.37
C THR A 357 -26.86 -9.83 26.62
N PRO A 358 -27.76 -10.46 27.44
CA PRO A 358 -29.09 -9.94 27.75
C PRO A 358 -29.05 -8.53 28.34
N LEU A 359 -30.01 -7.67 28.02
CA LEU A 359 -30.04 -6.26 28.43
C LEU A 359 -29.97 -6.08 29.96
N LYS A 360 -30.61 -6.97 30.72
CA LYS A 360 -30.58 -6.94 32.20
C LYS A 360 -29.17 -7.21 32.72
N GLU A 361 -28.48 -8.16 32.12
CA GLU A 361 -27.11 -8.52 32.46
C GLU A 361 -26.11 -7.44 32.01
N LYS A 362 -26.29 -6.89 30.81
CA LYS A 362 -25.49 -5.75 30.37
C LYS A 362 -25.51 -4.58 31.33
N ARG A 363 -26.70 -4.20 31.82
CA ARG A 363 -26.83 -3.10 32.80
C ARG A 363 -26.08 -3.41 34.10
N ARG A 364 -26.18 -4.62 34.59
CA ARG A 364 -25.45 -5.05 35.81
C ARG A 364 -23.93 -4.99 35.58
N ILE A 365 -23.45 -5.43 34.40
CA ILE A 365 -22.04 -5.39 34.08
C ILE A 365 -21.57 -3.92 33.96
N TYR A 366 -22.35 -3.03 33.33
CA TYR A 366 -22.01 -1.61 33.23
C TYR A 366 -21.85 -0.97 34.62
N GLU A 367 -22.81 -1.20 35.52
CA GLU A 367 -22.75 -0.71 36.89
C GLU A 367 -21.53 -1.26 37.65
N ALA A 368 -21.25 -2.55 37.52
CA ALA A 368 -20.09 -3.18 38.13
C ALA A 368 -18.75 -2.65 37.60
N ILE A 369 -18.65 -2.35 36.30
CA ILE A 369 -17.46 -1.72 35.73
C ILE A 369 -17.28 -0.31 36.29
N GLN A 370 -18.35 0.49 36.32
CA GLN A 370 -18.31 1.87 36.77
C GLN A 370 -17.99 1.97 38.29
N GLN A 371 -18.42 1.02 39.07
CA GLN A 371 -18.14 0.96 40.52
C GLN A 371 -16.75 0.38 40.82
N GLY A 372 -16.08 -0.24 39.81
CA GLY A 372 -14.80 -0.93 40.00
C GLY A 372 -14.95 -2.28 40.68
N GLU A 373 -16.13 -2.90 40.59
CA GLU A 373 -16.39 -4.26 41.10
C GLU A 373 -15.90 -5.36 40.17
N VAL A 374 -15.51 -4.98 38.93
CA VAL A 374 -14.90 -5.83 37.91
C VAL A 374 -13.50 -5.30 37.61
N ASP A 375 -12.50 -6.16 37.71
CA ASP A 375 -11.10 -5.81 37.50
C ASP A 375 -10.71 -5.98 36.01
N ILE A 376 -11.23 -7.02 35.34
CA ILE A 376 -10.94 -7.30 33.93
C ILE A 376 -12.25 -7.57 33.18
N VAL A 377 -12.43 -6.85 32.06
CA VAL A 377 -13.57 -7.04 31.17
C VAL A 377 -13.10 -7.62 29.84
N ILE A 378 -13.71 -8.73 29.43
CA ILE A 378 -13.43 -9.39 28.16
C ILE A 378 -14.67 -9.25 27.27
N GLY A 379 -14.52 -8.79 26.04
CA GLY A 379 -15.68 -8.59 25.19
C GLY A 379 -15.34 -8.33 23.73
N THR A 380 -16.37 -7.91 22.99
CA THR A 380 -16.26 -7.50 21.58
C THR A 380 -16.40 -5.99 21.46
N HIS A 381 -16.81 -5.52 20.27
CA HIS A 381 -17.16 -4.10 20.04
C HIS A 381 -18.22 -3.55 21.04
N ALA A 382 -18.92 -4.40 21.79
CA ALA A 382 -19.79 -3.97 22.87
C ALA A 382 -19.05 -3.14 23.95
N LEU A 383 -17.73 -3.35 24.11
CA LEU A 383 -16.89 -2.54 25.01
C LEU A 383 -16.75 -1.08 24.53
N LEU A 384 -17.03 -0.81 23.26
CA LEU A 384 -16.95 0.54 22.66
C LEU A 384 -18.23 1.37 22.84
N GLU A 385 -19.31 0.74 23.35
CA GLU A 385 -20.56 1.44 23.61
C GLU A 385 -20.33 2.56 24.63
N ASP A 386 -20.95 3.74 24.40
CA ASP A 386 -20.74 4.92 25.26
C ASP A 386 -21.21 4.70 26.71
N LYS A 387 -22.10 3.73 26.93
CA LYS A 387 -22.61 3.30 28.24
C LYS A 387 -21.59 2.53 29.06
N VAL A 388 -20.52 2.06 28.50
CA VAL A 388 -19.43 1.38 29.21
C VAL A 388 -18.48 2.45 29.74
N GLU A 389 -18.58 2.75 31.00
CA GLU A 389 -17.70 3.71 31.68
C GLU A 389 -16.84 2.96 32.69
N PHE A 390 -15.53 3.04 32.55
CA PHE A 390 -14.59 2.44 33.50
C PHE A 390 -14.33 3.41 34.66
N LYS A 391 -14.14 2.86 35.84
CA LYS A 391 -13.72 3.65 36.98
C LYS A 391 -12.26 4.11 36.86
N ASP A 392 -11.38 3.19 36.44
CA ASP A 392 -9.95 3.46 36.30
C ASP A 392 -9.32 2.46 35.34
N LEU A 393 -9.53 2.68 34.04
CA LEU A 393 -9.01 1.84 32.94
C LEU A 393 -7.54 2.16 32.71
N ALA A 394 -6.64 1.19 32.96
CA ALA A 394 -5.21 1.35 32.77
C ALA A 394 -4.62 0.52 31.61
N LEU A 395 -5.26 -0.58 31.21
CA LEU A 395 -4.76 -1.46 30.15
C LEU A 395 -5.86 -1.90 29.19
N VAL A 396 -5.60 -1.73 27.89
CA VAL A 396 -6.42 -2.26 26.81
C VAL A 396 -5.61 -3.28 26.03
N VAL A 397 -6.14 -4.49 25.91
CA VAL A 397 -5.60 -5.56 25.06
C VAL A 397 -6.54 -5.78 23.88
N THR A 398 -6.02 -5.82 22.66
CA THR A 398 -6.79 -6.13 21.44
C THR A 398 -6.23 -7.36 20.75
N ASP A 399 -7.09 -8.35 20.49
CA ASP A 399 -6.72 -9.55 19.76
C ASP A 399 -7.08 -9.43 18.27
N GLU A 400 -6.24 -9.98 17.37
CA GLU A 400 -6.44 -9.99 15.90
C GLU A 400 -6.74 -8.60 15.29
N GLN A 401 -5.83 -7.68 15.47
CA GLN A 401 -5.96 -6.26 15.13
C GLN A 401 -6.47 -5.95 13.72
N HIS A 402 -6.11 -6.75 12.71
CA HIS A 402 -6.51 -6.49 11.31
C HIS A 402 -8.04 -6.54 11.07
N ARG A 403 -8.81 -7.04 12.04
CA ARG A 403 -10.28 -7.04 12.01
C ARG A 403 -10.90 -5.80 12.65
N PHE A 404 -10.09 -4.94 13.30
CA PHE A 404 -10.53 -3.69 13.93
C PHE A 404 -9.96 -2.48 13.19
N GLY A 405 -10.79 -1.47 12.94
CA GLY A 405 -10.32 -0.19 12.42
C GLY A 405 -9.47 0.58 13.46
N VAL A 406 -8.52 1.40 13.00
CA VAL A 406 -7.69 2.28 13.87
C VAL A 406 -8.55 3.11 14.82
N ASN A 407 -9.69 3.62 14.32
CA ASN A 407 -10.63 4.42 15.09
C ASN A 407 -11.29 3.65 16.25
N GLN A 408 -11.48 2.34 16.13
CA GLN A 408 -12.10 1.53 17.20
C GLN A 408 -11.15 1.34 18.37
N ARG A 409 -9.87 1.13 18.12
CA ARG A 409 -8.85 1.03 19.17
C ARG A 409 -8.73 2.33 19.94
N LYS A 410 -8.61 3.44 19.19
CA LYS A 410 -8.55 4.77 19.78
C LYS A 410 -9.77 5.04 20.66
N LYS A 411 -10.98 4.70 20.19
CA LYS A 411 -12.22 4.85 20.95
C LYS A 411 -12.22 4.05 22.28
N LEU A 412 -11.55 2.90 22.34
CA LEU A 412 -11.44 2.13 23.59
C LEU A 412 -10.38 2.72 24.54
N SER A 413 -9.23 3.11 24.03
CA SER A 413 -8.20 3.79 24.82
C SER A 413 -8.67 5.16 25.33
N ASP A 414 -9.49 5.87 24.56
CA ASP A 414 -10.06 7.18 24.93
C ASP A 414 -11.10 7.06 26.10
N LYS A 415 -11.47 5.85 26.52
CA LYS A 415 -12.34 5.63 27.71
C LYS A 415 -11.60 5.80 29.05
N GLY A 416 -10.28 5.93 29.02
CA GLY A 416 -9.43 6.27 30.15
C GLY A 416 -8.38 7.31 29.74
N TYR A 417 -7.65 7.85 30.68
CA TYR A 417 -6.58 8.79 30.44
C TYR A 417 -5.22 8.08 30.65
N GLY A 418 -4.31 8.15 29.67
CA GLY A 418 -2.99 7.50 29.80
C GLY A 418 -3.07 5.97 29.82
N VAL A 419 -3.96 5.38 29.03
CA VAL A 419 -4.22 3.93 28.99
C VAL A 419 -3.14 3.20 28.21
N HIS A 420 -2.50 2.21 28.82
CA HIS A 420 -1.58 1.29 28.14
C HIS A 420 -2.32 0.47 27.09
N THR A 421 -1.71 0.34 25.92
CA THR A 421 -2.28 -0.41 24.80
C THR A 421 -1.39 -1.58 24.42
N LEU A 422 -1.96 -2.79 24.42
CA LEU A 422 -1.32 -4.01 23.99
C LEU A 422 -2.11 -4.62 22.84
N VAL A 423 -1.45 -4.85 21.72
CA VAL A 423 -2.07 -5.41 20.53
C VAL A 423 -1.47 -6.77 20.22
N MET A 424 -2.31 -7.75 19.88
CA MET A 424 -1.88 -9.07 19.46
C MET A 424 -2.16 -9.29 17.97
N SER A 425 -1.22 -9.86 17.23
CA SER A 425 -1.39 -10.25 15.82
C SER A 425 -0.84 -11.64 15.56
N ALA A 426 -1.65 -12.48 14.90
CA ALA A 426 -1.24 -13.81 14.45
C ALA A 426 -0.63 -13.80 13.05
N THR A 427 -0.78 -12.70 12.29
CA THR A 427 -0.18 -12.61 10.96
C THR A 427 1.31 -12.31 11.06
N PRO A 428 2.19 -13.15 10.46
CA PRO A 428 3.61 -12.84 10.35
C PRO A 428 3.81 -11.69 9.37
N ILE A 429 3.76 -10.45 9.88
CA ILE A 429 4.04 -9.26 9.10
C ILE A 429 5.55 -9.10 9.01
N PRO A 430 6.15 -9.00 7.82
CA PRO A 430 7.58 -8.72 7.70
C PRO A 430 7.96 -7.48 8.53
N ARG A 431 9.11 -7.53 9.23
CA ARG A 431 9.52 -6.48 10.17
C ARG A 431 9.47 -5.07 9.55
N THR A 432 9.87 -4.95 8.29
CA THR A 432 9.80 -3.71 7.53
C THR A 432 8.37 -3.20 7.33
N LEU A 433 7.43 -4.09 7.02
CA LEU A 433 6.03 -3.75 6.86
C LEU A 433 5.36 -3.48 8.23
N ALA A 434 5.77 -4.19 9.28
CA ALA A 434 5.30 -3.93 10.63
C ALA A 434 5.70 -2.53 11.12
N ILE A 435 6.92 -2.08 10.83
CA ILE A 435 7.36 -0.71 11.10
C ILE A 435 6.50 0.31 10.35
N ILE A 436 6.11 0.03 9.10
CA ILE A 436 5.27 0.91 8.30
C ILE A 436 3.84 1.00 8.85
N LEU A 437 3.26 -0.13 9.26
CA LEU A 437 1.87 -0.19 9.71
C LEU A 437 1.67 0.18 11.20
N TYR A 438 2.73 0.07 12.01
CA TYR A 438 2.68 0.17 13.47
C TYR A 438 3.88 0.94 14.04
N ALA A 439 4.37 1.95 13.33
CA ALA A 439 5.57 2.67 13.75
C ALA A 439 5.41 3.47 15.05
N ASP A 440 4.17 3.70 15.48
CA ASP A 440 3.82 4.27 16.78
C ASP A 440 3.91 3.25 17.93
N MET A 441 4.10 1.94 17.61
CA MET A 441 4.17 0.85 18.58
C MET A 441 5.57 0.27 18.73
N ASP A 442 5.89 -0.16 19.94
CA ASP A 442 7.01 -1.07 20.18
C ASP A 442 6.60 -2.51 19.84
N ILE A 443 7.55 -3.31 19.32
CA ILE A 443 7.22 -4.64 18.78
C ILE A 443 7.99 -5.72 19.54
N SER A 444 7.25 -6.70 20.12
CA SER A 444 7.79 -7.94 20.67
C SER A 444 7.40 -9.12 19.77
N ILE A 445 8.37 -9.89 19.30
CA ILE A 445 8.16 -10.99 18.33
C ILE A 445 8.39 -12.34 19.04
N ILE A 446 7.36 -13.19 19.08
CA ILE A 446 7.45 -14.57 19.55
C ILE A 446 7.65 -15.48 18.34
N LYS A 447 8.90 -15.94 18.15
CA LYS A 447 9.27 -16.80 17.01
C LYS A 447 9.13 -18.28 17.30
N GLU A 448 9.27 -18.64 18.56
CA GLU A 448 9.23 -20.04 18.97
C GLU A 448 7.79 -20.52 19.12
N LEU A 449 7.58 -21.78 18.75
CA LEU A 449 6.37 -22.52 19.03
C LEU A 449 6.54 -23.34 20.30
N PRO A 450 5.49 -23.45 21.15
CA PRO A 450 5.53 -24.29 22.35
C PRO A 450 5.93 -25.74 21.99
N LYS A 451 6.67 -26.39 22.93
CA LYS A 451 7.10 -27.79 22.76
C LYS A 451 5.87 -28.71 22.61
N GLY A 452 5.94 -29.62 21.63
CA GLY A 452 4.86 -30.61 21.38
C GLY A 452 3.96 -30.29 20.18
N ARG A 453 4.09 -29.14 19.55
CA ARG A 453 3.31 -28.84 18.31
C ARG A 453 3.85 -29.65 17.14
N LYS A 454 2.96 -30.43 16.52
CA LYS A 454 3.28 -31.21 15.31
C LYS A 454 3.42 -30.24 14.11
N PRO A 455 4.41 -30.45 13.23
CA PRO A 455 4.53 -29.63 12.00
C PRO A 455 3.31 -29.84 11.11
N ILE A 456 2.77 -28.73 10.59
CA ILE A 456 1.65 -28.75 9.66
C ILE A 456 2.16 -29.16 8.28
N LYS A 457 1.53 -30.15 7.66
CA LYS A 457 1.81 -30.54 6.28
C LYS A 457 0.90 -29.73 5.35
N ASN A 458 1.49 -28.88 4.52
CA ASN A 458 0.76 -28.11 3.51
C ASN A 458 0.97 -28.74 2.13
N CYS A 459 -0.10 -28.83 1.33
CA CYS A 459 -0.03 -29.29 -0.03
C CYS A 459 -0.98 -28.44 -0.91
N VAL A 460 -0.48 -27.95 -2.04
CA VAL A 460 -1.30 -27.29 -3.07
C VAL A 460 -1.45 -28.28 -4.22
N VAL A 461 -2.69 -28.63 -4.54
CA VAL A 461 -2.99 -29.65 -5.55
C VAL A 461 -4.00 -29.13 -6.58
N GLY A 462 -3.90 -29.62 -7.80
CA GLY A 462 -4.86 -29.31 -8.85
C GLY A 462 -6.16 -30.14 -8.73
N THR A 463 -7.16 -29.83 -9.57
CA THR A 463 -8.47 -30.48 -9.58
C THR A 463 -8.40 -31.97 -9.89
N ASN A 464 -7.39 -32.42 -10.60
CA ASN A 464 -7.13 -33.86 -10.90
C ASN A 464 -6.78 -34.68 -9.64
N TYR A 465 -6.38 -34.02 -8.54
CA TYR A 465 -6.06 -34.67 -7.26
C TYR A 465 -7.28 -34.82 -6.33
N ARG A 466 -8.47 -34.37 -6.75
CA ARG A 466 -9.69 -34.29 -5.92
C ARG A 466 -10.09 -35.61 -5.31
N GLN A 467 -10.07 -36.71 -6.08
CA GLN A 467 -10.41 -38.04 -5.56
C GLN A 467 -9.47 -38.51 -4.44
N THR A 468 -8.17 -38.31 -4.62
CA THR A 468 -7.16 -38.65 -3.59
C THR A 468 -7.36 -37.82 -2.34
N ALA A 469 -7.70 -36.52 -2.48
CA ALA A 469 -8.02 -35.65 -1.35
C ALA A 469 -9.25 -36.13 -0.57
N TYR A 470 -10.33 -36.56 -1.27
CA TYR A 470 -11.50 -37.10 -0.60
C TYR A 470 -11.24 -38.46 0.10
N GLN A 471 -10.40 -39.32 -0.48
CA GLN A 471 -9.95 -40.54 0.20
C GLN A 471 -9.13 -40.26 1.45
N PHE A 472 -8.24 -39.27 1.39
CA PHE A 472 -7.49 -38.82 2.55
C PHE A 472 -8.42 -38.28 3.65
N ILE A 473 -9.39 -37.42 3.28
CA ILE A 473 -10.40 -36.87 4.21
C ILE A 473 -11.20 -38.01 4.86
N ALA A 474 -11.66 -38.99 4.08
CA ALA A 474 -12.41 -40.14 4.59
C ALA A 474 -11.56 -40.97 5.60
N GLY A 475 -10.27 -41.15 5.31
CA GLY A 475 -9.33 -41.79 6.22
C GLY A 475 -9.17 -41.03 7.55
N GLN A 476 -9.03 -39.70 7.49
CA GLN A 476 -8.93 -38.88 8.68
C GLN A 476 -10.20 -38.91 9.53
N ILE A 477 -11.39 -38.93 8.89
CA ILE A 477 -12.66 -39.04 9.60
C ILE A 477 -12.79 -40.42 10.27
N ALA A 478 -12.32 -41.49 9.61
CA ALA A 478 -12.29 -42.83 10.22
C ALA A 478 -11.35 -42.92 11.44
N GLU A 479 -10.31 -42.09 11.48
CA GLU A 479 -9.40 -41.92 12.62
C GLU A 479 -9.94 -40.95 13.70
N GLN A 480 -11.22 -40.57 13.60
CA GLN A 480 -11.88 -39.59 14.50
C GLN A 480 -11.29 -38.18 14.47
N SER A 481 -10.58 -37.80 13.41
CA SER A 481 -10.11 -36.44 13.19
C SER A 481 -11.25 -35.56 12.62
N GLN A 482 -11.28 -34.28 13.00
CA GLN A 482 -12.21 -33.31 12.43
C GLN A 482 -11.63 -32.74 11.13
N VAL A 483 -12.48 -32.52 10.15
CA VAL A 483 -12.09 -31.95 8.85
C VAL A 483 -12.96 -30.73 8.55
N TYR A 484 -12.31 -29.63 8.18
CA TYR A 484 -12.97 -28.39 7.77
C TYR A 484 -12.75 -28.16 6.28
N VAL A 485 -13.83 -27.97 5.51
CA VAL A 485 -13.78 -27.56 4.11
C VAL A 485 -14.19 -26.09 4.03
N VAL A 486 -13.25 -25.24 3.63
CA VAL A 486 -13.49 -23.80 3.52
C VAL A 486 -13.70 -23.45 2.06
N CYS A 487 -14.88 -22.94 1.73
CA CYS A 487 -15.23 -22.43 0.40
C CYS A 487 -15.20 -20.90 0.39
N PRO A 488 -14.74 -20.27 -0.70
CA PRO A 488 -14.58 -18.82 -0.75
C PRO A 488 -15.88 -18.03 -0.74
N MET A 489 -17.03 -18.66 -1.08
CA MET A 489 -18.32 -17.96 -1.18
C MET A 489 -19.50 -18.87 -0.83
N VAL A 490 -20.53 -18.28 -0.23
CA VAL A 490 -21.82 -18.92 0.09
C VAL A 490 -22.90 -18.49 -0.92
N GLU A 491 -22.76 -17.33 -1.58
CA GLU A 491 -23.67 -16.79 -2.57
C GLU A 491 -23.05 -16.80 -3.97
N GLU A 492 -23.89 -16.94 -5.00
CA GLU A 492 -23.46 -16.87 -6.40
C GLU A 492 -22.86 -15.49 -6.71
N SER A 493 -21.69 -15.46 -7.32
CA SER A 493 -21.13 -14.27 -7.93
C SER A 493 -21.00 -14.44 -9.43
N GLU A 494 -21.05 -13.34 -10.17
CA GLU A 494 -20.90 -13.32 -11.63
C GLU A 494 -19.57 -13.94 -12.12
N THR A 495 -18.58 -14.07 -11.24
CA THR A 495 -17.23 -14.56 -11.58
C THR A 495 -16.89 -15.94 -11.03
N LEU A 496 -17.61 -16.46 -10.02
CA LEU A 496 -17.34 -17.74 -9.36
C LEU A 496 -18.64 -18.36 -8.87
N SER A 497 -19.11 -19.41 -9.55
CA SER A 497 -20.23 -20.22 -9.10
C SER A 497 -19.75 -21.44 -8.32
N LEU A 498 -20.29 -21.65 -7.13
CA LEU A 498 -20.04 -22.84 -6.30
C LEU A 498 -20.49 -24.14 -7.00
N ILE A 499 -21.44 -24.05 -7.96
CA ILE A 499 -21.93 -25.17 -8.75
C ILE A 499 -20.79 -25.79 -9.56
N HIS A 500 -19.87 -25.01 -10.09
CA HIS A 500 -18.71 -25.52 -10.84
C HIS A 500 -17.63 -26.17 -9.94
N ILE A 501 -17.71 -26.00 -8.62
CA ILE A 501 -16.75 -26.56 -7.65
C ILE A 501 -17.28 -27.88 -7.09
N SER A 502 -18.60 -28.10 -7.08
CA SER A 502 -19.25 -29.23 -6.46
C SER A 502 -19.69 -30.36 -7.43
N GLU A 503 -19.57 -30.18 -8.75
CA GLU A 503 -19.81 -31.26 -9.68
C GLU A 503 -18.63 -32.26 -9.71
N PRO A 504 -18.92 -33.56 -9.60
CA PRO A 504 -17.90 -34.63 -9.53
C PRO A 504 -17.10 -34.83 -10.82
#